data_71699acf415b206b22e08f31c66f2ac5
#
_entry.id   71699acf415b206b22e08f31c66f2ac5
#
_cell.length_a   1.000
_cell.length_b   1.000
_cell.length_c   1.000
_cell.angle_alpha   90.00
_cell.angle_beta   90.00
_cell.angle_gamma   90.00
#
_symmetry.space_group_name_H-M   'P 1'
#
loop_
_entity.id
_entity.type
_entity.pdbx_description
1 polymer ?
#
loop_
_entity_poly.entity_id
_entity_poly.type
_entity_poly.pdbx_seq_one_letter_code
_entity_poly.pdbx_strand_id
1 'polypeptide(L)'
;MNPKNPLNLPAELPIARYRFGFALESEMRLPEYAGSTLRGVFGHALRRLACMTRQKECSGCPLLQSCPYSRIFATPPNPALGKSKSQNPPQPYIIEAPEDGKYHYKSGETYHFNLVLIGGARAQLPRR
;
A
#
# COMPACT_ATOMS: atom_id res chain seq x y z
N MET A 1 -19.10 24.56 7.63
CA MET A 1 -18.82 23.71 8.80
C MET A 1 -20.10 22.96 9.18
N ASN A 2 -20.06 21.64 9.20
CA ASN A 2 -21.24 20.84 9.58
C ASN A 2 -21.30 20.79 11.12
N PRO A 3 -22.37 21.35 11.79
CA PRO A 3 -22.44 21.35 13.24
C PRO A 3 -22.52 19.95 13.87
N LYS A 4 -22.86 18.94 13.08
CA LYS A 4 -22.88 17.54 13.53
C LYS A 4 -21.52 16.85 13.42
N ASN A 5 -20.51 17.52 12.92
CA ASN A 5 -19.16 16.97 12.75
C ASN A 5 -18.12 17.95 13.34
N PRO A 6 -18.01 18.01 14.67
CA PRO A 6 -17.11 18.96 15.33
C PRO A 6 -15.63 18.71 15.04
N LEU A 7 -15.28 17.50 14.56
CA LEU A 7 -13.91 17.14 14.20
C LEU A 7 -13.59 17.46 12.74
N ASN A 8 -14.55 18.01 12.00
CA ASN A 8 -14.42 18.32 10.57
C ASN A 8 -13.93 17.11 9.74
N LEU A 9 -14.41 15.95 10.10
CA LEU A 9 -14.09 14.72 9.36
C LEU A 9 -14.86 14.69 8.03
N PRO A 10 -14.30 14.06 7.00
CA PRO A 10 -15.03 13.89 5.74
C PRO A 10 -16.30 13.05 5.96
N ALA A 11 -17.35 13.35 5.19
CA ALA A 11 -18.62 12.62 5.27
C ALA A 11 -18.46 11.16 4.85
N GLU A 12 -17.51 10.90 3.95
CA GLU A 12 -17.17 9.57 3.45
C GLU A 12 -15.67 9.37 3.51
N LEU A 13 -15.24 8.17 3.90
CA LEU A 13 -13.86 7.76 3.80
C LEU A 13 -13.71 6.83 2.60
N PRO A 14 -13.14 7.29 1.48
CA PRO A 14 -12.99 6.48 0.29
C PRO A 14 -11.93 5.39 0.53
N ILE A 15 -12.37 4.14 0.53
CA ILE A 15 -11.56 2.95 0.74
C ILE A 15 -11.84 1.95 -0.37
N ALA A 16 -10.79 1.33 -0.90
CA ALA A 16 -10.89 0.19 -1.79
C ALA A 16 -10.09 -0.98 -1.23
N ARG A 17 -10.70 -2.16 -1.15
CA ARG A 17 -10.06 -3.38 -0.71
C ARG A 17 -9.88 -4.32 -1.89
N TYR A 18 -8.67 -4.81 -2.08
CA TYR A 18 -8.32 -5.77 -3.11
C TYR A 18 -7.84 -7.06 -2.46
N ARG A 19 -8.33 -8.18 -2.94
CA ARG A 19 -7.87 -9.49 -2.52
C ARG A 19 -6.90 -10.05 -3.56
N PHE A 20 -5.67 -10.34 -3.12
CA PHE A 20 -4.67 -10.99 -3.96
C PHE A 20 -4.61 -12.48 -3.62
N GLY A 21 -4.70 -13.32 -4.64
CA GLY A 21 -4.58 -14.76 -4.53
C GLY A 21 -3.40 -15.26 -5.33
N PHE A 22 -2.62 -16.16 -4.74
CA PHE A 22 -1.45 -16.75 -5.37
C PHE A 22 -1.50 -18.27 -5.30
N ALA A 23 -1.30 -18.94 -6.44
CA ALA A 23 -1.02 -20.37 -6.44
C ALA A 23 0.48 -20.55 -6.18
N LEU A 24 0.82 -21.29 -5.15
CA LEU A 24 2.20 -21.48 -4.75
C LEU A 24 2.89 -22.55 -5.61
N GLU A 25 3.96 -22.18 -6.28
CA GLU A 25 4.76 -23.09 -7.10
C GLU A 25 5.78 -23.87 -6.27
N SER A 26 6.09 -23.37 -5.07
CA SER A 26 7.04 -23.98 -4.14
C SER A 26 6.59 -23.77 -2.70
N GLU A 27 7.22 -24.50 -1.80
CA GLU A 27 6.99 -24.33 -0.35
C GLU A 27 7.27 -22.90 0.08
N MET A 28 6.39 -22.35 0.92
CA MET A 28 6.54 -21.01 1.47
C MET A 28 6.45 -21.07 2.99
N ARG A 29 7.39 -20.43 3.66
CA ARG A 29 7.37 -20.21 5.10
C ARG A 29 7.34 -18.73 5.39
N LEU A 30 6.39 -18.31 6.22
CA LEU A 30 6.22 -16.94 6.64
C LEU A 30 6.56 -16.78 8.12
N PRO A 31 7.05 -15.60 8.53
CA PRO A 31 7.20 -15.29 9.95
C PRO A 31 5.82 -15.14 10.61
N GLU A 32 5.79 -15.17 11.92
CA GLU A 32 4.55 -14.99 12.71
C GLU A 32 3.79 -13.72 12.33
N TYR A 33 4.51 -12.65 12.04
CA TYR A 33 3.93 -11.39 11.57
C TYR A 33 4.23 -11.19 10.09
N ALA A 34 3.42 -11.80 9.25
CA ALA A 34 3.63 -11.81 7.80
C ALA A 34 3.41 -10.44 7.13
N GLY A 35 2.75 -9.50 7.80
CA GLY A 35 2.45 -8.19 7.24
C GLY A 35 3.66 -7.43 6.73
N SER A 36 4.75 -7.42 7.49
CA SER A 36 6.01 -6.76 7.10
C SER A 36 6.64 -7.40 5.87
N THR A 37 6.62 -8.73 5.80
CA THR A 37 7.15 -9.48 4.66
C THR A 37 6.34 -9.18 3.40
N LEU A 38 5.01 -9.22 3.50
CA LEU A 38 4.11 -8.92 2.39
C LEU A 38 4.25 -7.47 1.92
N ARG A 39 4.41 -6.54 2.85
CA ARG A 39 4.67 -5.14 2.54
C ARG A 39 5.92 -4.97 1.70
N GLY A 40 7.02 -5.62 2.09
CA GLY A 40 8.27 -5.58 1.34
C GLY A 40 8.13 -6.17 -0.04
N VAL A 41 7.53 -7.34 -0.16
CA VAL A 41 7.31 -8.02 -1.45
C VAL A 41 6.43 -7.18 -2.37
N PHE A 42 5.33 -6.66 -1.86
CA PHE A 42 4.43 -5.82 -2.64
C PHE A 42 5.11 -4.52 -3.09
N GLY A 43 5.86 -3.87 -2.21
CA GLY A 43 6.60 -2.66 -2.54
C GLY A 43 7.64 -2.87 -3.63
N HIS A 44 8.42 -3.93 -3.53
CA HIS A 44 9.40 -4.29 -4.56
C HIS A 44 8.75 -4.61 -5.90
N ALA A 45 7.67 -5.39 -5.90
CA ALA A 45 6.94 -5.73 -7.11
C ALA A 45 6.35 -4.49 -7.78
N LEU A 46 5.71 -3.62 -7.00
CA LEU A 46 5.12 -2.39 -7.52
C LEU A 46 6.19 -1.47 -8.11
N ARG A 47 7.33 -1.33 -7.44
CA ARG A 47 8.43 -0.51 -7.94
C ARG A 47 9.00 -1.05 -9.25
N ARG A 48 9.17 -2.36 -9.36
CA ARG A 48 9.65 -2.98 -10.61
C ARG A 48 8.71 -2.72 -11.79
N LEU A 49 7.41 -2.72 -11.54
CA LEU A 49 6.40 -2.50 -12.58
C LEU A 49 6.20 -1.01 -12.90
N ALA A 50 6.23 -0.16 -11.89
CA ALA A 50 5.85 1.25 -12.03
C ALA A 50 7.03 2.20 -12.21
N CYS A 51 8.23 1.86 -11.72
CA CYS A 51 9.38 2.76 -11.77
C CYS A 51 9.92 2.87 -13.20
N MET A 52 9.76 4.05 -13.80
CA MET A 52 10.22 4.31 -15.16
C MET A 52 11.63 4.90 -15.23
N THR A 53 12.02 5.68 -14.22
CA THR A 53 13.33 6.36 -14.20
C THR A 53 14.45 5.50 -13.65
N ARG A 54 14.12 4.46 -12.90
CA ARG A 54 15.07 3.55 -12.24
C ARG A 54 16.09 4.23 -11.32
N GLN A 55 15.74 5.37 -10.77
CA GLN A 55 16.59 6.07 -9.80
C GLN A 55 16.62 5.31 -8.48
N LYS A 56 17.74 5.37 -7.76
CA LYS A 56 17.90 4.71 -6.46
C LYS A 56 16.92 5.23 -5.42
N GLU A 57 16.67 6.55 -5.43
CA GLU A 57 15.79 7.23 -4.50
C GLU A 57 14.67 7.95 -5.23
N CYS A 58 13.48 7.93 -4.64
CA CYS A 58 12.32 8.62 -5.20
C CYS A 58 12.37 10.13 -4.96
N SER A 59 13.12 10.60 -3.97
CA SER A 59 13.15 12.02 -3.58
C SER A 59 13.59 12.97 -4.68
N GLY A 60 14.47 12.55 -5.59
CA GLY A 60 14.90 13.35 -6.73
C GLY A 60 14.22 12.98 -8.05
N CYS A 61 13.22 12.09 -8.01
CA CYS A 61 12.58 11.60 -9.23
C CYS A 61 11.58 12.62 -9.79
N PRO A 62 11.64 12.94 -11.09
CA PRO A 62 10.68 13.88 -11.70
C PRO A 62 9.24 13.34 -11.71
N LEU A 63 9.05 12.02 -11.56
CA LEU A 63 7.72 11.39 -11.52
C LEU A 63 7.19 11.20 -10.09
N LEU A 64 7.83 11.80 -9.08
CA LEU A 64 7.50 11.61 -7.67
C LEU A 64 6.01 11.80 -7.36
N GLN A 65 5.37 12.79 -7.97
CA GLN A 65 3.98 13.14 -7.69
C GLN A 65 2.96 12.28 -8.45
N SER A 66 3.38 11.56 -9.47
CA SER A 66 2.49 10.80 -10.36
C SER A 66 2.74 9.30 -10.37
N CYS A 67 3.91 8.84 -9.93
CA CYS A 67 4.27 7.43 -9.95
C CYS A 67 3.43 6.64 -8.92
N PRO A 68 2.79 5.51 -9.31
CA PRO A 68 2.02 4.69 -8.38
C PRO A 68 2.81 4.21 -7.18
N TYR A 69 4.08 3.85 -7.37
CA TYR A 69 4.93 3.41 -6.27
C TYR A 69 5.15 4.53 -5.25
N SER A 70 5.54 5.72 -5.72
CA SER A 70 5.79 6.83 -4.80
C SER A 70 4.54 7.29 -4.08
N ARG A 71 3.38 7.27 -4.74
CA ARG A 71 2.11 7.68 -4.13
C ARG A 71 1.63 6.71 -3.05
N ILE A 72 1.93 5.44 -3.17
CA ILE A 72 1.52 4.41 -2.20
C ILE A 72 2.60 4.23 -1.13
N PHE A 73 3.84 4.00 -1.52
CA PHE A 73 4.92 3.60 -0.61
C PHE A 73 5.84 4.72 -0.16
N ALA A 74 6.06 5.71 -1.00
CA ALA A 74 6.93 6.84 -0.70
C ALA A 74 6.14 8.15 -0.77
N THR A 75 4.96 8.17 -0.17
CA THR A 75 4.02 9.30 -0.21
C THR A 75 4.76 10.63 0.05
N PRO A 76 4.83 11.51 -0.97
CA PRO A 76 5.52 12.79 -0.79
C PRO A 76 4.69 13.71 0.11
N PRO A 77 5.34 14.64 0.86
CA PRO A 77 4.64 15.66 1.60
C PRO A 77 3.75 16.48 0.67
N ASN A 78 2.53 16.78 1.10
CA ASN A 78 1.64 17.64 0.34
C ASN A 78 1.92 19.11 0.71
N PRO A 79 2.46 19.91 -0.23
CA PRO A 79 2.77 21.31 0.06
C PRO A 79 1.52 22.15 0.36
N ALA A 80 0.34 21.74 -0.10
CA ALA A 80 -0.92 22.44 0.17
C ALA A 80 -1.36 22.34 1.63
N LEU A 81 -0.87 21.38 2.39
CA LEU A 81 -1.18 21.19 3.81
C LEU A 81 -0.24 21.96 4.75
N GLY A 82 0.65 22.80 4.20
CA GLY A 82 1.61 23.59 4.95
C GLY A 82 2.76 22.75 5.51
N LYS A 83 3.55 23.37 6.40
CA LYS A 83 4.66 22.69 7.06
C LYS A 83 4.12 21.68 8.08
N SER A 84 3.82 20.49 7.64
CA SER A 84 3.56 19.39 8.57
C SER A 84 4.83 19.13 9.38
N LYS A 85 4.65 19.01 10.69
CA LYS A 85 5.74 18.62 11.60
C LYS A 85 6.24 17.20 11.32
N SER A 86 5.47 16.41 10.60
CA SER A 86 5.84 15.07 10.21
C SER A 86 6.43 15.07 8.80
N GLN A 87 7.71 14.75 8.70
CA GLN A 87 8.37 14.56 7.42
C GLN A 87 7.92 13.27 6.72
N ASN A 88 7.25 12.39 7.45
CA ASN A 88 6.77 11.11 6.96
C ASN A 88 5.25 11.05 7.10
N PRO A 89 4.48 11.47 6.08
CA PRO A 89 3.04 11.35 6.11
C PRO A 89 2.61 9.87 6.19
N PRO A 90 1.47 9.55 6.80
CA PRO A 90 0.95 8.19 6.83
C PRO A 90 0.79 7.64 5.42
N GLN A 91 1.20 6.41 5.21
CA GLN A 91 1.02 5.77 3.91
C GLN A 91 -0.43 5.36 3.71
N PRO A 92 -1.01 5.59 2.51
CA PRO A 92 -2.43 5.40 2.29
C PRO A 92 -2.80 3.96 1.96
N TYR A 93 -2.20 2.98 2.62
CA TYR A 93 -2.50 1.58 2.41
C TYR A 93 -2.37 0.76 3.70
N ILE A 94 -3.09 -0.35 3.73
CA ILE A 94 -3.01 -1.35 4.79
C ILE A 94 -2.90 -2.72 4.14
N ILE A 95 -1.99 -3.56 4.62
CA ILE A 95 -1.91 -4.96 4.23
C ILE A 95 -2.54 -5.81 5.32
N GLU A 96 -3.55 -6.57 4.95
CA GLU A 96 -4.25 -7.49 5.82
C GLU A 96 -3.78 -8.92 5.50
N ALA A 97 -2.82 -9.41 6.30
CA ALA A 97 -2.37 -10.80 6.22
C ALA A 97 -3.37 -11.72 6.92
N PRO A 98 -3.46 -13.01 6.52
CA PRO A 98 -4.27 -13.97 7.26
C PRO A 98 -3.80 -14.11 8.71
N GLU A 99 -4.73 -14.15 9.64
CA GLU A 99 -4.49 -14.32 11.07
C GLU A 99 -4.95 -15.71 11.55
N ASP A 100 -4.79 -16.71 10.69
CA ASP A 100 -5.22 -18.08 10.94
C ASP A 100 -4.19 -18.94 11.68
N GLY A 101 -3.03 -18.36 12.02
CA GLY A 101 -1.95 -19.08 12.68
C GLY A 101 -1.17 -20.03 11.78
N LYS A 102 -1.45 -20.02 10.49
CA LYS A 102 -0.75 -20.85 9.52
C LYS A 102 0.44 -20.09 8.92
N TYR A 103 1.63 -20.61 9.08
CA TYR A 103 2.87 -19.97 8.63
C TYR A 103 3.66 -20.80 7.63
N HIS A 104 3.23 -22.03 7.40
CA HIS A 104 3.87 -22.95 6.46
C HIS A 104 2.86 -23.42 5.42
N TYR A 105 3.21 -23.23 4.17
CA TYR A 105 2.39 -23.58 3.01
C TYR A 105 3.17 -24.47 2.07
N LYS A 106 2.51 -25.49 1.54
CA LYS A 106 3.10 -26.43 0.58
C LYS A 106 2.90 -25.94 -0.84
N SER A 107 3.74 -26.45 -1.74
CA SER A 107 3.54 -26.29 -3.19
C SER A 107 2.13 -26.73 -3.59
N GLY A 108 1.47 -25.96 -4.43
CA GLY A 108 0.10 -26.22 -4.89
C GLY A 108 -1.00 -25.62 -4.03
N GLU A 109 -0.69 -25.16 -2.82
CA GLU A 109 -1.65 -24.43 -1.99
C GLU A 109 -1.85 -23.01 -2.51
N THR A 110 -2.99 -22.41 -2.16
CA THR A 110 -3.30 -21.01 -2.49
C THR A 110 -3.10 -20.13 -1.26
N TYR A 111 -2.45 -18.99 -1.46
CA TYR A 111 -2.27 -17.98 -0.42
C TYR A 111 -3.01 -16.70 -0.81
N HIS A 112 -3.73 -16.11 0.14
CA HIS A 112 -4.46 -14.86 -0.06
C HIS A 112 -4.05 -13.82 0.97
N PHE A 113 -3.98 -12.56 0.55
CA PHE A 113 -3.97 -11.42 1.45
C PHE A 113 -4.76 -10.27 0.85
N ASN A 114 -5.14 -9.30 1.68
CA ASN A 114 -5.87 -8.14 1.21
C ASN A 114 -4.99 -6.89 1.25
N LEU A 115 -5.16 -6.04 0.25
CA LEU A 115 -4.60 -4.69 0.22
C LEU A 115 -5.74 -3.69 0.29
N VAL A 116 -5.70 -2.81 1.28
CA VAL A 116 -6.65 -1.71 1.42
C VAL A 116 -5.97 -0.42 0.98
N LEU A 117 -6.56 0.29 0.03
CA LEU A 117 -6.11 1.60 -0.41
C LEU A 117 -7.07 2.69 0.06
N ILE A 118 -6.51 3.78 0.53
CA ILE A 118 -7.24 4.88 1.15
C ILE A 118 -7.09 6.14 0.32
N GLY A 119 -8.19 6.87 0.12
CA GLY A 119 -8.18 8.16 -0.56
C GLY A 119 -7.74 8.07 -2.02
N GLY A 120 -6.87 8.99 -2.45
CA GLY A 120 -6.38 9.09 -3.83
C GLY A 120 -5.57 7.90 -4.31
N ALA A 121 -5.00 7.09 -3.39
CA ALA A 121 -4.25 5.90 -3.76
C ALA A 121 -5.09 4.85 -4.49
N ARG A 122 -6.41 4.87 -4.33
CA ARG A 122 -7.34 3.98 -5.05
C ARG A 122 -7.21 4.09 -6.57
N ALA A 123 -6.87 5.27 -7.07
CA ALA A 123 -6.72 5.53 -8.49
C ALA A 123 -5.49 4.88 -9.11
N GLN A 124 -4.57 4.37 -8.30
CA GLN A 124 -3.31 3.77 -8.76
C GLN A 124 -3.46 2.31 -9.17
N LEU A 125 -4.56 1.67 -8.83
CA LEU A 125 -4.85 0.30 -9.25
C LEU A 125 -6.08 0.29 -10.17
N PRO A 126 -6.10 -0.64 -11.16
CA PRO A 126 -7.22 -0.74 -12.08
C PRO A 126 -8.49 -1.13 -11.34
N ARG A 127 -9.58 -0.50 -11.73
CA ARG A 127 -10.93 -0.90 -11.28
C ARG A 127 -11.37 -2.12 -12.08
N ARG A 128 -11.92 -3.06 -11.39
CA ARG A 128 -12.66 -4.15 -12.00
C ARG A 128 -14.15 -3.99 -11.69
#